data_1dd7e784f9d5ff683481bd35a79991be
#
_entry.id   1dd7e784f9d5ff683481bd35a79991be
#
_cell.length_a   1.000
_cell.length_b   1.000
_cell.length_c   1.000
_cell.angle_alpha   90.00
_cell.angle_beta   90.00
_cell.angle_gamma   90.00
#
_symmetry.space_group_name_H-M   'P 1'
#
loop_
_entity.id
_entity.type
_entity.pdbx_description
1 polymer ?
#
loop_
_entity_poly.entity_id
_entity_poly.type
_entity_poly.pdbx_seq_one_letter_code
_entity_poly.pdbx_strand_id
1 'polypeptide(L)'
;MNLIINAIEEGLLFSIVSMGVYITYKILDFPDLSVDGTYPLGAAITAVLLINGVNPWLAIIISSAGGAIAGGITAFLHVKLKISNLMSGILVMIALYSVNLRVMGKSNMPLFSTNTIFKSVDFQSIFIIIIIVVICKIIIDTFLKTKRGFLLMAVGDNEQVVSSLGINKNSVKVLGLMLSNGLVGMAGAIQAQKYGYADVTMGQGIVVMGLATVVIGLTIFSKISFMKCTTISIIGAIIYKVAIAIALKINFNPNDLKLITAIIVIIALASNNGIFKFKNKKNKERRRRKC
;
A
#
# COMPACT_ATOMS: atom_id res chain seq x y z
N MET A 1 9.60 -3.45 25.79
CA MET A 1 8.24 -2.95 25.51
C MET A 1 8.22 -2.02 24.28
N ASN A 2 9.21 -1.14 24.14
CA ASN A 2 9.26 -0.16 23.04
C ASN A 2 9.35 -0.74 21.62
N LEU A 3 10.01 -1.90 21.41
CA LEU A 3 10.19 -2.48 20.06
C LEU A 3 8.86 -2.94 19.44
N ILE A 4 7.98 -3.57 20.23
CA ILE A 4 6.68 -4.04 19.74
C ILE A 4 5.76 -2.84 19.47
N ILE A 5 5.79 -1.81 20.33
CA ILE A 5 4.99 -0.59 20.13
C ILE A 5 5.43 0.11 18.84
N ASN A 6 6.73 0.27 18.60
CA ASN A 6 7.26 0.84 17.37
C ASN A 6 6.88 0.01 16.15
N ALA A 7 6.90 -1.32 16.25
CA ALA A 7 6.48 -2.20 15.16
C ALA A 7 4.98 -2.07 14.83
N ILE A 8 4.13 -1.91 15.84
CA ILE A 8 2.70 -1.65 15.65
C ILE A 8 2.50 -0.29 14.99
N GLU A 9 3.22 0.73 15.42
CA GLU A 9 3.16 2.07 14.85
C GLU A 9 3.58 2.09 13.38
N GLU A 10 4.69 1.41 13.05
CA GLU A 10 5.11 1.21 11.67
C GLU A 10 4.09 0.40 10.86
N GLY A 11 3.49 -0.62 11.47
CA GLY A 11 2.45 -1.44 10.85
C GLY A 11 1.20 -0.63 10.52
N LEU A 12 0.79 0.26 11.43
CA LEU A 12 -0.32 1.19 11.21
C LEU A 12 -0.01 2.16 10.07
N LEU A 13 1.16 2.79 10.05
CA LEU A 13 1.55 3.68 8.97
C LEU A 13 1.58 2.94 7.63
N PHE A 14 2.19 1.75 7.61
CA PHE A 14 2.28 0.93 6.41
C PHE A 14 0.92 0.40 5.95
N SER A 15 -0.08 0.34 6.83
CA SER A 15 -1.43 -0.09 6.48
C SER A 15 -2.11 0.82 5.44
N ILE A 16 -1.70 2.10 5.37
CA ILE A 16 -2.20 3.02 4.32
C ILE A 16 -1.71 2.56 2.94
N VAL A 17 -0.42 2.16 2.83
CA VAL A 17 0.13 1.54 1.62
C VAL A 17 -0.62 0.24 1.31
N SER A 18 -0.80 -0.62 2.31
CA SER A 18 -1.50 -1.89 2.17
C SER A 18 -2.94 -1.71 1.62
N MET A 19 -3.66 -0.68 2.08
CA MET A 19 -4.99 -0.33 1.54
C MET A 19 -4.92 0.13 0.08
N GLY A 20 -3.90 0.92 -0.29
CA GLY A 20 -3.66 1.31 -1.69
C GLY A 20 -3.39 0.10 -2.58
N VAL A 21 -2.44 -0.73 -2.20
CA VAL A 21 -2.09 -1.96 -2.92
C VAL A 21 -3.27 -2.95 -2.98
N TYR A 22 -4.10 -3.02 -1.93
CA TYR A 22 -5.33 -3.82 -1.96
C TYR A 22 -6.29 -3.38 -3.09
N ILE A 23 -6.43 -2.08 -3.32
CA ILE A 23 -7.29 -1.56 -4.39
C ILE A 23 -6.77 -2.00 -5.76
N THR A 24 -5.48 -1.85 -6.03
CA THR A 24 -4.92 -2.20 -7.35
C THR A 24 -4.81 -3.70 -7.54
N TYR A 25 -4.24 -4.41 -6.59
CA TYR A 25 -3.94 -5.84 -6.74
C TYR A 25 -5.19 -6.72 -6.59
N LYS A 26 -6.03 -6.48 -5.53
CA LYS A 26 -7.15 -7.38 -5.23
C LYS A 26 -8.47 -6.95 -5.87
N ILE A 27 -8.72 -5.62 -5.93
CA ILE A 27 -9.98 -5.13 -6.50
C ILE A 27 -9.88 -4.99 -8.02
N LEU A 28 -8.81 -4.38 -8.56
CA LEU A 28 -8.65 -4.11 -9.99
C LEU A 28 -7.96 -5.23 -10.78
N ASP A 29 -7.36 -6.21 -10.10
CA ASP A 29 -6.47 -7.22 -10.71
C ASP A 29 -5.37 -6.57 -11.58
N PHE A 30 -4.81 -5.47 -11.06
CA PHE A 30 -3.80 -4.66 -11.72
C PHE A 30 -2.54 -4.58 -10.83
N PRO A 31 -1.50 -5.39 -11.09
CA PRO A 31 -0.23 -5.27 -10.37
C PRO A 31 0.48 -3.97 -10.76
N ASP A 32 0.42 -2.98 -9.87
CA ASP A 32 0.96 -1.64 -10.10
C ASP A 32 2.31 -1.45 -9.41
N LEU A 33 3.38 -1.44 -10.20
CA LEU A 33 4.75 -1.19 -9.71
C LEU A 33 5.08 0.30 -9.58
N SER A 34 4.20 1.22 -10.04
CA SER A 34 4.44 2.65 -9.90
C SER A 34 4.44 3.09 -8.42
N VAL A 35 3.84 2.31 -7.54
CA VAL A 35 3.83 2.49 -6.08
C VAL A 35 5.24 2.69 -5.51
N ASP A 36 6.25 1.94 -5.99
CA ASP A 36 7.65 2.07 -5.56
C ASP A 36 8.24 3.46 -5.90
N GLY A 37 7.75 4.11 -6.96
CA GLY A 37 8.10 5.49 -7.30
C GLY A 37 7.23 6.54 -6.62
N THR A 38 5.95 6.24 -6.42
CA THR A 38 4.97 7.19 -5.86
C THR A 38 5.17 7.38 -4.36
N TYR A 39 5.62 6.36 -3.65
CA TYR A 39 5.90 6.46 -2.22
C TYR A 39 7.00 7.51 -1.91
N PRO A 40 8.20 7.44 -2.53
CA PRO A 40 9.19 8.50 -2.37
C PRO A 40 8.78 9.84 -2.99
N LEU A 41 7.87 9.85 -4.00
CA LEU A 41 7.31 11.11 -4.51
C LEU A 41 6.53 11.84 -3.41
N GLY A 42 5.68 11.15 -2.66
CA GLY A 42 4.96 11.73 -1.54
C GLY A 42 5.90 12.28 -0.46
N ALA A 43 6.96 11.54 -0.14
CA ALA A 43 8.00 11.99 0.78
C ALA A 43 8.74 13.23 0.25
N ALA A 44 9.13 13.25 -1.03
CA ALA A 44 9.83 14.33 -1.69
C ALA A 44 9.01 15.63 -1.71
N ILE A 45 7.74 15.55 -2.13
CA ILE A 45 6.82 16.69 -2.13
C ILE A 45 6.68 17.25 -0.71
N THR A 46 6.42 16.39 0.27
CA THR A 46 6.31 16.80 1.67
C THR A 46 7.58 17.47 2.17
N ALA A 47 8.75 16.90 1.87
CA ALA A 47 10.02 17.45 2.33
C ALA A 47 10.24 18.87 1.82
N VAL A 48 10.01 19.11 0.53
CA VAL A 48 10.15 20.45 -0.08
C VAL A 48 9.15 21.43 0.52
N LEU A 49 7.89 21.03 0.70
CA LEU A 49 6.85 21.89 1.26
C LEU A 49 7.16 22.29 2.71
N LEU A 50 7.62 21.35 3.53
CA LEU A 50 7.96 21.62 4.93
C LEU A 50 9.18 22.54 5.07
N ILE A 51 10.21 22.39 4.24
CA ILE A 51 11.37 23.27 4.23
C ILE A 51 10.96 24.70 3.84
N ASN A 52 9.97 24.85 2.94
CA ASN A 52 9.40 26.15 2.57
C ASN A 52 8.37 26.69 3.59
N GLY A 53 8.23 26.06 4.76
CA GLY A 53 7.35 26.54 5.83
C GLY A 53 5.85 26.27 5.63
N VAL A 54 5.48 25.40 4.69
CA VAL A 54 4.08 25.04 4.46
C VAL A 54 3.56 24.19 5.62
N ASN A 55 2.29 24.37 5.96
CA ASN A 55 1.63 23.60 7.01
C ASN A 55 1.75 22.09 6.78
N PRO A 56 2.17 21.29 7.78
CA PRO A 56 2.39 19.85 7.65
C PRO A 56 1.16 19.06 7.16
N TRP A 57 -0.05 19.45 7.55
CA TRP A 57 -1.28 18.81 7.09
C TRP A 57 -1.55 19.08 5.60
N LEU A 58 -1.32 20.34 5.15
CA LEU A 58 -1.43 20.68 3.73
C LEU A 58 -0.40 19.93 2.90
N ALA A 59 0.82 19.76 3.40
CA ALA A 59 1.86 18.99 2.74
C ALA A 59 1.42 17.54 2.47
N ILE A 60 0.73 16.88 3.42
CA ILE A 60 0.17 15.53 3.23
C ILE A 60 -0.88 15.50 2.12
N ILE A 61 -1.80 16.48 2.11
CA ILE A 61 -2.87 16.55 1.10
C ILE A 61 -2.28 16.75 -0.30
N ILE A 62 -1.32 17.67 -0.45
CA ILE A 62 -0.65 17.95 -1.72
C ILE A 62 0.14 16.71 -2.20
N SER A 63 0.82 16.02 -1.28
CA SER A 63 1.55 14.78 -1.59
C SER A 63 0.62 13.66 -2.02
N SER A 64 -0.55 13.54 -1.39
CA SER A 64 -1.59 12.59 -1.82
C SER A 64 -2.10 12.92 -3.22
N ALA A 65 -2.32 14.19 -3.54
CA ALA A 65 -2.70 14.64 -4.88
C ALA A 65 -1.59 14.34 -5.91
N GLY A 66 -0.33 14.59 -5.56
CA GLY A 66 0.83 14.23 -6.38
C GLY A 66 0.89 12.72 -6.67
N GLY A 67 0.64 11.89 -5.66
CA GLY A 67 0.52 10.45 -5.82
C GLY A 67 -0.65 10.06 -6.74
N ALA A 68 -1.81 10.69 -6.59
CA ALA A 68 -2.96 10.44 -7.46
C ALA A 68 -2.66 10.80 -8.92
N ILE A 69 -1.94 11.89 -9.18
CA ILE A 69 -1.49 12.26 -10.52
C ILE A 69 -0.55 11.20 -11.09
N ALA A 70 0.40 10.69 -10.32
CA ALA A 70 1.30 9.61 -10.73
C ALA A 70 0.51 8.35 -11.13
N GLY A 71 -0.47 7.94 -10.31
CA GLY A 71 -1.39 6.84 -10.64
C GLY A 71 -2.21 7.11 -11.90
N GLY A 72 -2.62 8.38 -12.12
CA GLY A 72 -3.30 8.82 -13.35
C GLY A 72 -2.41 8.67 -14.59
N ILE A 73 -1.10 8.96 -14.47
CA ILE A 73 -0.12 8.75 -15.55
C ILE A 73 0.03 7.27 -15.86
N THR A 74 0.16 6.41 -14.83
CA THR A 74 0.20 4.95 -15.01
C THR A 74 -1.04 4.46 -15.75
N ALA A 75 -2.22 4.92 -15.33
CA ALA A 75 -3.49 4.61 -15.99
C ALA A 75 -3.53 5.10 -17.43
N PHE A 76 -3.03 6.30 -17.71
CA PHE A 76 -2.98 6.86 -19.07
C PHE A 76 -2.13 6.00 -20.00
N LEU A 77 -0.92 5.58 -19.55
CA LEU A 77 -0.06 4.68 -20.32
C LEU A 77 -0.77 3.37 -20.65
N HIS A 78 -1.47 2.77 -19.68
CA HIS A 78 -2.21 1.54 -19.90
C HIS A 78 -3.42 1.71 -20.80
N VAL A 79 -4.27 2.70 -20.52
CA VAL A 79 -5.58 2.87 -21.16
C VAL A 79 -5.45 3.47 -22.56
N LYS A 80 -4.64 4.53 -22.74
CA LYS A 80 -4.52 5.27 -23.99
C LYS A 80 -3.44 4.70 -24.90
N LEU A 81 -2.27 4.37 -24.34
CA LEU A 81 -1.16 3.81 -25.12
C LEU A 81 -1.18 2.29 -25.20
N LYS A 82 -2.14 1.63 -24.52
CA LYS A 82 -2.33 0.17 -24.51
C LYS A 82 -1.08 -0.61 -24.06
N ILE A 83 -0.26 0.01 -23.22
CA ILE A 83 0.89 -0.64 -22.60
C ILE A 83 0.37 -1.63 -21.55
N SER A 84 1.04 -2.78 -21.39
CA SER A 84 0.62 -3.77 -20.38
C SER A 84 0.65 -3.19 -18.96
N ASN A 85 -0.17 -3.73 -18.07
CA ASN A 85 -0.30 -3.27 -16.68
C ASN A 85 1.08 -3.15 -15.99
N LEU A 86 1.84 -4.24 -16.04
CA LEU A 86 3.15 -4.32 -15.41
C LEU A 86 4.13 -3.30 -15.99
N MET A 87 4.20 -3.20 -17.32
CA MET A 87 5.14 -2.30 -18.00
C MET A 87 4.80 -0.84 -17.74
N SER A 88 3.52 -0.45 -17.73
CA SER A 88 3.11 0.93 -17.41
C SER A 88 3.54 1.34 -16.00
N GLY A 89 3.41 0.44 -15.01
CA GLY A 89 3.89 0.67 -13.65
C GLY A 89 5.41 0.83 -13.59
N ILE A 90 6.17 -0.05 -14.26
CA ILE A 90 7.64 0.02 -14.31
C ILE A 90 8.12 1.34 -14.94
N LEU A 91 7.54 1.74 -16.08
CA LEU A 91 7.92 2.98 -16.75
C LEU A 91 7.69 4.20 -15.88
N VAL A 92 6.55 4.27 -15.18
CA VAL A 92 6.25 5.37 -14.26
C VAL A 92 7.18 5.33 -13.05
N MET A 93 7.47 4.16 -12.48
CA MET A 93 8.43 4.00 -11.38
C MET A 93 9.81 4.59 -11.74
N ILE A 94 10.34 4.24 -12.93
CA ILE A 94 11.64 4.74 -13.41
C ILE A 94 11.57 6.26 -13.64
N ALA A 95 10.51 6.75 -14.26
CA ALA A 95 10.34 8.19 -14.49
C ALA A 95 10.26 8.98 -13.18
N LEU A 96 9.51 8.46 -12.21
CA LEU A 96 9.35 9.06 -10.88
C LEU A 96 10.66 9.14 -10.10
N TYR A 97 11.59 8.21 -10.28
CA TYR A 97 12.92 8.30 -9.68
C TYR A 97 13.61 9.62 -10.06
N SER A 98 13.63 9.98 -11.35
CA SER A 98 14.20 11.23 -11.83
C SER A 98 13.40 12.45 -11.39
N VAL A 99 12.08 12.35 -11.34
CA VAL A 99 11.20 13.41 -10.83
C VAL A 99 11.50 13.68 -9.35
N ASN A 100 11.59 12.62 -8.53
CA ASN A 100 11.88 12.72 -7.11
C ASN A 100 13.23 13.40 -6.84
N LEU A 101 14.29 13.01 -7.58
CA LEU A 101 15.60 13.68 -7.51
C LEU A 101 15.50 15.16 -7.87
N ARG A 102 14.75 15.49 -8.92
CA ARG A 102 14.58 16.88 -9.35
C ARG A 102 13.78 17.70 -8.35
N VAL A 103 12.73 17.15 -7.75
CA VAL A 103 11.91 17.81 -6.73
C VAL A 103 12.73 18.08 -5.48
N MET A 104 13.52 17.10 -5.00
CA MET A 104 14.35 17.29 -3.81
C MET A 104 15.67 18.00 -4.07
N GLY A 105 16.15 18.05 -5.31
CA GLY A 105 17.48 18.60 -5.67
C GLY A 105 18.67 17.74 -5.18
N LYS A 106 18.44 16.70 -4.42
CA LYS A 106 19.43 15.76 -3.85
C LYS A 106 18.77 14.41 -3.55
N SER A 107 19.57 13.36 -3.37
CA SER A 107 19.04 12.00 -3.11
C SER A 107 18.38 11.83 -1.74
N ASN A 108 18.87 12.57 -0.74
CA ASN A 108 18.34 12.52 0.63
C ASN A 108 18.15 13.95 1.16
N MET A 109 17.00 14.22 1.77
CA MET A 109 16.63 15.51 2.32
C MET A 109 16.23 15.38 3.78
N PRO A 110 17.08 15.85 4.74
CA PRO A 110 16.76 15.85 6.15
C PRO A 110 15.72 16.92 6.51
N LEU A 111 14.83 16.57 7.45
CA LEU A 111 13.72 17.40 7.93
C LEU A 111 13.79 17.69 9.44
N PHE A 112 14.97 17.51 10.06
CA PHE A 112 15.10 17.63 11.52
C PHE A 112 14.76 19.01 12.07
N SER A 113 14.96 20.08 11.28
CA SER A 113 14.67 21.46 11.65
C SER A 113 13.26 21.93 11.31
N THR A 114 12.46 21.11 10.61
CA THR A 114 11.11 21.51 10.17
C THR A 114 10.05 21.12 11.20
N ASN A 115 8.94 21.85 11.20
CA ASN A 115 7.76 21.47 11.93
C ASN A 115 7.05 20.33 11.22
N THR A 116 6.69 19.27 11.97
CA THR A 116 5.97 18.10 11.46
C THR A 116 4.68 17.91 12.27
N ILE A 117 3.75 17.12 11.76
CA ILE A 117 2.52 16.79 12.50
C ILE A 117 2.81 16.13 13.86
N PHE A 118 3.96 15.46 13.98
CA PHE A 118 4.38 14.77 15.20
C PHE A 118 5.05 15.69 16.22
N LYS A 119 5.57 16.85 15.79
CA LYS A 119 6.17 17.86 16.66
C LYS A 119 5.18 18.95 17.08
N SER A 120 4.14 19.17 16.27
CA SER A 120 3.15 20.21 16.48
C SER A 120 2.03 19.85 17.45
N VAL A 121 1.96 18.59 17.88
CA VAL A 121 0.89 18.09 18.77
C VAL A 121 1.52 17.28 19.90
N ASP A 122 1.17 17.60 21.13
CA ASP A 122 1.67 16.91 22.36
C ASP A 122 1.15 15.46 22.52
N PHE A 123 0.45 14.93 21.52
CA PHE A 123 -0.02 13.56 21.50
C PHE A 123 1.09 12.59 21.08
N GLN A 124 1.08 11.40 21.67
CA GLN A 124 1.99 10.32 21.22
C GLN A 124 1.74 10.04 19.73
N SER A 125 2.81 9.88 18.95
CA SER A 125 2.78 9.68 17.48
C SER A 125 1.79 8.60 17.04
N ILE A 126 1.62 7.55 17.86
CA ILE A 126 0.72 6.43 17.57
C ILE A 126 -0.76 6.87 17.45
N PHE A 127 -1.22 7.80 18.28
CA PHE A 127 -2.62 8.26 18.22
C PHE A 127 -2.90 9.05 16.93
N ILE A 128 -1.95 9.88 16.50
CA ILE A 128 -2.06 10.63 15.24
C ILE A 128 -2.18 9.65 14.06
N ILE A 129 -1.32 8.62 14.03
CA ILE A 129 -1.34 7.62 12.97
C ILE A 129 -2.64 6.82 13.00
N ILE A 130 -3.14 6.41 14.17
CA ILE A 130 -4.42 5.69 14.30
C ILE A 130 -5.56 6.53 13.72
N ILE A 131 -5.64 7.81 14.06
CA ILE A 131 -6.69 8.72 13.56
C ILE A 131 -6.62 8.80 12.03
N ILE A 132 -5.44 8.99 11.44
CA ILE A 132 -5.26 9.06 9.98
C ILE A 132 -5.68 7.75 9.32
N VAL A 133 -5.24 6.60 9.85
CA VAL A 133 -5.58 5.27 9.32
C VAL A 133 -7.09 5.02 9.38
N VAL A 134 -7.75 5.39 10.49
CA VAL A 134 -9.20 5.25 10.64
C VAL A 134 -9.94 6.14 9.64
N ILE A 135 -9.50 7.38 9.44
CA ILE A 135 -10.07 8.29 8.44
C ILE A 135 -9.92 7.70 7.04
N CYS A 136 -8.71 7.26 6.65
CA CYS A 136 -8.46 6.62 5.36
C CYS A 136 -9.35 5.39 5.16
N LYS A 137 -9.45 4.54 6.19
CA LYS A 137 -10.31 3.36 6.17
C LYS A 137 -11.78 3.72 5.94
N ILE A 138 -12.30 4.71 6.66
CA ILE A 138 -13.69 5.15 6.51
C ILE A 138 -13.94 5.69 5.10
N ILE A 139 -13.01 6.48 4.55
CA ILE A 139 -13.10 7.02 3.18
C ILE A 139 -13.14 5.89 2.17
N ILE A 140 -12.25 4.90 2.27
CA ILE A 140 -12.22 3.76 1.34
C ILE A 140 -13.47 2.90 1.49
N ASP A 141 -13.87 2.57 2.72
CA ASP A 141 -15.06 1.74 2.98
C ASP A 141 -16.35 2.41 2.46
N THR A 142 -16.46 3.72 2.59
CA THR A 142 -17.61 4.48 2.05
C THR A 142 -17.54 4.58 0.53
N PHE A 143 -16.35 4.84 -0.02
CA PHE A 143 -16.15 4.85 -1.46
C PHE A 143 -16.53 3.51 -2.12
N LEU A 144 -16.09 2.38 -1.55
CA LEU A 144 -16.41 1.05 -2.07
C LEU A 144 -17.90 0.72 -2.05
N LYS A 145 -18.69 1.39 -1.21
CA LYS A 145 -20.16 1.28 -1.19
C LYS A 145 -20.87 2.16 -2.23
N THR A 146 -20.15 3.06 -2.90
CA THR A 146 -20.72 3.91 -3.95
C THR A 146 -20.87 3.15 -5.28
N LYS A 147 -21.66 3.71 -6.21
CA LYS A 147 -21.77 3.15 -7.57
C LYS A 147 -20.41 2.99 -8.25
N ARG A 148 -19.49 3.95 -8.05
CA ARG A 148 -18.13 3.90 -8.61
C ARG A 148 -17.29 2.79 -7.97
N GLY A 149 -17.43 2.56 -6.66
CA GLY A 149 -16.77 1.47 -5.96
C GLY A 149 -17.26 0.09 -6.42
N PHE A 150 -18.57 -0.08 -6.62
CA PHE A 150 -19.12 -1.30 -7.22
C PHE A 150 -18.60 -1.54 -8.63
N LEU A 151 -18.52 -0.51 -9.46
CA LEU A 151 -17.95 -0.62 -10.79
C LEU A 151 -16.47 -0.99 -10.76
N LEU A 152 -15.71 -0.48 -9.79
CA LEU A 152 -14.31 -0.82 -9.61
C LEU A 152 -14.13 -2.32 -9.33
N MET A 153 -14.94 -2.89 -8.44
CA MET A 153 -14.94 -4.33 -8.16
C MET A 153 -15.38 -5.14 -9.39
N ALA A 154 -16.43 -4.71 -10.07
CA ALA A 154 -16.93 -5.40 -11.24
C ALA A 154 -15.92 -5.41 -12.40
N VAL A 155 -15.15 -4.33 -12.61
CA VAL A 155 -14.09 -4.29 -13.64
C VAL A 155 -12.96 -5.27 -13.32
N GLY A 156 -12.58 -5.40 -12.04
CA GLY A 156 -11.56 -6.36 -11.64
C GLY A 156 -12.01 -7.81 -11.77
N ASP A 157 -13.29 -8.09 -11.50
CA ASP A 157 -13.84 -9.44 -11.62
C ASP A 157 -14.03 -9.83 -13.10
N ASN A 158 -14.60 -8.96 -13.92
CA ASN A 158 -14.81 -9.23 -15.34
C ASN A 158 -15.02 -7.95 -16.16
N GLU A 159 -13.97 -7.51 -16.85
CA GLU A 159 -13.99 -6.32 -17.70
C GLU A 159 -15.02 -6.41 -18.86
N GLN A 160 -15.27 -7.60 -19.40
CA GLN A 160 -16.18 -7.79 -20.55
C GLN A 160 -17.62 -7.54 -20.13
N VAL A 161 -18.02 -8.03 -18.96
CA VAL A 161 -19.38 -7.79 -18.41
C VAL A 161 -19.62 -6.30 -18.21
N VAL A 162 -18.66 -5.55 -17.67
CA VAL A 162 -18.80 -4.10 -17.49
C VAL A 162 -18.93 -3.37 -18.85
N SER A 163 -18.15 -3.80 -19.83
CA SER A 163 -18.20 -3.23 -21.18
C SER A 163 -19.54 -3.51 -21.89
N SER A 164 -20.13 -4.70 -21.70
CA SER A 164 -21.44 -5.04 -22.28
C SER A 164 -22.61 -4.25 -21.68
N LEU A 165 -22.44 -3.72 -20.46
CA LEU A 165 -23.37 -2.79 -19.82
C LEU A 165 -23.22 -1.34 -20.31
N GLY A 166 -22.38 -1.08 -21.32
CA GLY A 166 -22.13 0.25 -21.87
C GLY A 166 -21.28 1.17 -20.97
N ILE A 167 -20.65 0.63 -19.93
CA ILE A 167 -19.86 1.41 -18.97
C ILE A 167 -18.40 1.49 -19.45
N ASN A 168 -17.82 2.70 -19.37
CA ASN A 168 -16.42 2.91 -19.73
C ASN A 168 -15.49 2.36 -18.65
N LYS A 169 -15.05 1.10 -18.83
CA LYS A 169 -14.09 0.43 -17.92
C LYS A 169 -12.77 1.20 -17.73
N ASN A 170 -12.36 1.94 -18.75
CA ASN A 170 -11.10 2.69 -18.72
C ASN A 170 -11.14 3.82 -17.68
N SER A 171 -12.24 4.56 -17.58
CA SER A 171 -12.42 5.60 -16.56
C SER A 171 -12.41 5.03 -15.15
N VAL A 172 -12.92 3.81 -14.98
CA VAL A 172 -12.92 3.10 -13.69
C VAL A 172 -11.51 2.69 -13.30
N LYS A 173 -10.71 2.16 -14.23
CA LYS A 173 -9.30 1.82 -14.01
C LYS A 173 -8.47 3.05 -13.61
N VAL A 174 -8.65 4.17 -14.33
CA VAL A 174 -7.98 5.45 -14.00
C VAL A 174 -8.27 5.85 -12.56
N LEU A 175 -9.53 5.83 -12.16
CA LEU A 175 -9.96 6.21 -10.82
C LEU A 175 -9.34 5.30 -9.74
N GLY A 176 -9.31 3.98 -9.96
CA GLY A 176 -8.72 3.04 -9.02
C GLY A 176 -7.22 3.23 -8.84
N LEU A 177 -6.48 3.44 -9.93
CA LEU A 177 -5.03 3.72 -9.89
C LEU A 177 -4.71 5.06 -9.23
N MET A 178 -5.51 6.10 -9.49
CA MET A 178 -5.37 7.40 -8.82
C MET A 178 -5.62 7.30 -7.32
N LEU A 179 -6.65 6.58 -6.89
CA LEU A 179 -6.95 6.39 -5.47
C LEU A 179 -5.84 5.61 -4.76
N SER A 180 -5.39 4.51 -5.35
CA SER A 180 -4.31 3.70 -4.79
C SER A 180 -3.03 4.51 -4.61
N ASN A 181 -2.55 5.13 -5.69
CA ASN A 181 -1.32 5.93 -5.64
C ASN A 181 -1.45 7.18 -4.78
N GLY A 182 -2.65 7.77 -4.67
CA GLY A 182 -2.93 8.86 -3.73
C GLY A 182 -2.71 8.44 -2.27
N LEU A 183 -3.17 7.24 -1.88
CA LEU A 183 -2.91 6.68 -0.55
C LEU A 183 -1.44 6.39 -0.32
N VAL A 184 -0.76 5.87 -1.33
CA VAL A 184 0.68 5.57 -1.25
C VAL A 184 1.50 6.85 -1.10
N GLY A 185 1.21 7.90 -1.88
CA GLY A 185 1.84 9.20 -1.73
C GLY A 185 1.59 9.83 -0.36
N MET A 186 0.36 9.69 0.17
CA MET A 186 0.03 10.09 1.54
C MET A 186 0.87 9.34 2.58
N ALA A 187 1.03 8.02 2.43
CA ALA A 187 1.82 7.22 3.34
C ALA A 187 3.30 7.63 3.33
N GLY A 188 3.88 7.89 2.14
CA GLY A 188 5.25 8.42 1.99
C GLY A 188 5.41 9.78 2.68
N ALA A 189 4.43 10.67 2.54
CA ALA A 189 4.39 11.97 3.19
C ALA A 189 4.43 11.87 4.73
N ILE A 190 3.61 10.98 5.30
CA ILE A 190 3.54 10.76 6.75
C ILE A 190 4.83 10.12 7.24
N GLN A 191 5.38 9.18 6.48
CA GLN A 191 6.65 8.53 6.84
C GLN A 191 7.81 9.54 6.88
N ALA A 192 7.93 10.42 5.88
CA ALA A 192 8.96 11.44 5.86
C ALA A 192 8.87 12.38 7.07
N GLN A 193 7.66 12.75 7.47
CA GLN A 193 7.44 13.57 8.66
C GLN A 193 7.77 12.84 9.96
N LYS A 194 7.50 11.53 10.03
CA LYS A 194 7.78 10.70 11.21
C LYS A 194 9.27 10.47 11.41
N TYR A 195 9.98 10.09 10.34
CA TYR A 195 11.41 9.77 10.44
C TYR A 195 12.32 10.98 10.30
N GLY A 196 11.78 12.12 9.87
CA GLY A 196 12.54 13.37 9.73
C GLY A 196 13.49 13.37 8.54
N TYR A 197 13.22 12.60 7.49
CA TYR A 197 13.95 12.63 6.22
C TYR A 197 13.11 12.08 5.06
N ALA A 198 13.45 12.52 3.86
CA ALA A 198 12.98 11.92 2.60
C ALA A 198 14.17 11.42 1.79
N ASP A 199 14.05 10.24 1.18
CA ASP A 199 15.09 9.61 0.36
C ASP A 199 14.46 9.00 -0.89
N VAL A 200 15.11 9.10 -2.04
CA VAL A 200 14.58 8.59 -3.31
C VAL A 200 14.51 7.06 -3.34
N THR A 201 15.29 6.37 -2.52
CA THR A 201 15.37 4.91 -2.48
C THR A 201 14.40 4.27 -1.50
N MET A 202 13.69 5.07 -0.67
CA MET A 202 12.78 4.56 0.37
C MET A 202 11.58 3.78 -0.18
N GLY A 203 11.30 3.91 -1.48
CA GLY A 203 10.23 3.19 -2.17
C GLY A 203 10.59 1.79 -2.63
N GLN A 204 11.86 1.40 -2.60
CA GLN A 204 12.31 0.13 -3.16
C GLN A 204 11.70 -1.08 -2.44
N GLY A 205 10.84 -1.84 -3.15
CA GLY A 205 10.19 -3.04 -2.65
C GLY A 205 8.91 -2.78 -1.84
N ILE A 206 8.42 -1.55 -1.80
CA ILE A 206 7.16 -1.19 -1.12
C ILE A 206 5.98 -1.97 -1.70
N VAL A 207 5.92 -2.17 -3.04
CA VAL A 207 4.89 -3.00 -3.69
C VAL A 207 4.90 -4.41 -3.13
N VAL A 208 6.09 -5.05 -3.07
CA VAL A 208 6.22 -6.43 -2.59
C VAL A 208 5.80 -6.55 -1.14
N MET A 209 6.22 -5.61 -0.29
CA MET A 209 5.79 -5.55 1.11
C MET A 209 4.27 -5.32 1.22
N GLY A 210 3.71 -4.41 0.40
CA GLY A 210 2.27 -4.16 0.36
C GLY A 210 1.47 -5.39 -0.04
N LEU A 211 1.90 -6.11 -1.07
CA LEU A 211 1.31 -7.38 -1.48
C LEU A 211 1.38 -8.42 -0.36
N ALA A 212 2.55 -8.53 0.31
CA ALA A 212 2.71 -9.43 1.44
C ALA A 212 1.70 -9.17 2.53
N THR A 213 1.50 -7.91 2.92
CA THR A 213 0.55 -7.54 3.98
C THR A 213 -0.88 -7.88 3.61
N VAL A 214 -1.30 -7.62 2.36
CA VAL A 214 -2.62 -7.99 1.85
C VAL A 214 -2.80 -9.51 1.87
N VAL A 215 -1.82 -10.26 1.36
CA VAL A 215 -1.88 -11.73 1.29
C VAL A 215 -1.89 -12.36 2.69
N ILE A 216 -1.05 -11.90 3.61
CA ILE A 216 -1.03 -12.36 5.01
C ILE A 216 -2.39 -12.13 5.65
N GLY A 217 -2.93 -10.92 5.52
CA GLY A 217 -4.24 -10.59 6.04
C GLY A 217 -5.33 -11.51 5.49
N LEU A 218 -5.41 -11.65 4.17
CA LEU A 218 -6.40 -12.51 3.51
C LEU A 218 -6.23 -13.99 3.89
N THR A 219 -5.00 -14.50 4.02
CA THR A 219 -4.76 -15.90 4.37
C THR A 219 -5.25 -16.24 5.78
N ILE A 220 -5.00 -15.35 6.74
CA ILE A 220 -5.35 -15.56 8.15
C ILE A 220 -6.85 -15.33 8.37
N PHE A 221 -7.41 -14.27 7.79
CA PHE A 221 -8.76 -13.78 8.14
C PHE A 221 -9.82 -14.01 7.05
N SER A 222 -9.50 -14.63 5.90
CA SER A 222 -10.47 -14.90 4.80
C SER A 222 -11.69 -15.72 5.21
N LYS A 223 -11.60 -16.50 6.27
CA LYS A 223 -12.71 -17.32 6.80
C LYS A 223 -13.69 -16.51 7.66
N ILE A 224 -13.32 -15.29 8.04
CA ILE A 224 -14.13 -14.44 8.92
C ILE A 224 -15.01 -13.55 8.05
N SER A 225 -16.22 -13.99 7.75
CA SER A 225 -17.17 -13.29 6.87
C SER A 225 -17.58 -11.89 7.35
N PHE A 226 -17.38 -11.57 8.62
CA PHE A 226 -17.77 -10.30 9.22
C PHE A 226 -16.73 -9.17 8.98
N MET A 227 -15.47 -9.52 8.64
CA MET A 227 -14.41 -8.51 8.52
C MET A 227 -14.33 -7.94 7.10
N LYS A 228 -14.35 -6.60 7.01
CA LYS A 228 -14.10 -5.91 5.74
C LYS A 228 -12.64 -6.12 5.29
N CYS A 229 -12.45 -6.25 4.00
CA CYS A 229 -11.11 -6.47 3.41
C CYS A 229 -10.11 -5.34 3.73
N THR A 230 -10.58 -4.10 3.89
CA THR A 230 -9.75 -2.97 4.36
C THR A 230 -9.23 -3.19 5.78
N THR A 231 -10.05 -3.72 6.68
CA THR A 231 -9.63 -4.11 8.04
C THR A 231 -8.61 -5.24 8.00
N ILE A 232 -8.83 -6.22 7.13
CA ILE A 232 -7.91 -7.34 6.92
C ILE A 232 -6.54 -6.85 6.44
N SER A 233 -6.49 -5.88 5.51
CA SER A 233 -5.25 -5.27 5.04
C SER A 233 -4.49 -4.53 6.15
N ILE A 234 -5.21 -3.81 7.03
CA ILE A 234 -4.62 -3.11 8.19
C ILE A 234 -3.99 -4.12 9.15
N ILE A 235 -4.73 -5.15 9.54
CA ILE A 235 -4.23 -6.17 10.46
C ILE A 235 -3.06 -6.93 9.84
N GLY A 236 -3.13 -7.25 8.54
CA GLY A 236 -2.03 -7.89 7.81
C GLY A 236 -0.76 -7.06 7.83
N ALA A 237 -0.86 -5.73 7.70
CA ALA A 237 0.28 -4.82 7.79
C ALA A 237 0.91 -4.81 9.20
N ILE A 238 0.09 -4.80 10.24
CA ILE A 238 0.57 -4.86 11.62
C ILE A 238 1.29 -6.20 11.88
N ILE A 239 0.67 -7.32 11.51
CA ILE A 239 1.26 -8.66 11.68
C ILE A 239 2.59 -8.75 10.97
N TYR A 240 2.68 -8.26 9.73
CA TYR A 240 3.89 -8.26 8.93
C TYR A 240 5.03 -7.47 9.61
N LYS A 241 4.76 -6.25 10.07
CA LYS A 241 5.76 -5.42 10.74
C LYS A 241 6.18 -5.98 12.10
N VAL A 242 5.25 -6.56 12.85
CA VAL A 242 5.56 -7.26 14.10
C VAL A 242 6.44 -8.50 13.83
N ALA A 243 6.17 -9.26 12.76
CA ALA A 243 7.01 -10.40 12.40
C ALA A 243 8.45 -9.99 12.07
N ILE A 244 8.64 -8.88 11.34
CA ILE A 244 9.97 -8.30 11.08
C ILE A 244 10.65 -7.87 12.37
N ALA A 245 9.93 -7.20 13.27
CA ALA A 245 10.49 -6.74 14.55
C ALA A 245 10.93 -7.92 15.44
N ILE A 246 10.17 -9.02 15.43
CA ILE A 246 10.56 -10.25 16.14
C ILE A 246 11.83 -10.85 15.52
N ALA A 247 11.93 -10.91 14.19
CA ALA A 247 13.11 -11.40 13.49
C ALA A 247 14.36 -10.59 13.89
N LEU A 248 14.27 -9.26 13.93
CA LEU A 248 15.36 -8.40 14.40
C LEU A 248 15.73 -8.64 15.85
N LYS A 249 14.75 -8.93 16.72
CA LYS A 249 15.00 -9.24 18.15
C LYS A 249 15.77 -10.54 18.34
N ILE A 250 15.69 -11.48 17.42
CA ILE A 250 16.42 -12.76 17.42
C ILE A 250 17.84 -12.59 16.86
N ASN A 251 18.35 -11.36 16.76
CA ASN A 251 19.70 -11.00 16.27
C ASN A 251 19.94 -11.34 14.79
N PHE A 252 18.92 -11.34 13.95
CA PHE A 252 19.15 -11.31 12.50
C PHE A 252 19.81 -9.99 12.10
N ASN A 253 20.77 -10.08 11.16
CA ASN A 253 21.48 -8.90 10.68
C ASN A 253 20.49 -7.97 9.95
N PRO A 254 20.47 -6.65 10.22
CA PRO A 254 19.64 -5.70 9.49
C PRO A 254 19.81 -5.72 7.97
N ASN A 255 20.98 -6.12 7.48
CA ASN A 255 21.24 -6.27 6.04
C ASN A 255 20.40 -7.40 5.40
N ASP A 256 19.95 -8.37 6.20
CA ASP A 256 19.16 -9.52 5.73
C ASP A 256 17.64 -9.24 5.75
N LEU A 257 17.21 -8.02 6.12
CA LEU A 257 15.78 -7.68 6.18
C LEU A 257 15.05 -7.93 4.85
N LYS A 258 15.68 -7.63 3.70
CA LYS A 258 15.09 -7.89 2.38
C LYS A 258 14.92 -9.39 2.12
N LEU A 259 15.85 -10.21 2.57
CA LEU A 259 15.76 -11.67 2.48
C LEU A 259 14.67 -12.22 3.39
N ILE A 260 14.59 -11.74 4.62
CA ILE A 260 13.54 -12.12 5.58
C ILE A 260 12.17 -11.75 5.03
N THR A 261 12.01 -10.54 4.48
CA THR A 261 10.75 -10.11 3.87
C THR A 261 10.36 -11.02 2.72
N ALA A 262 11.30 -11.39 1.84
CA ALA A 262 11.05 -12.30 0.73
C ALA A 262 10.59 -13.70 1.23
N ILE A 263 11.23 -14.24 2.27
CA ILE A 263 10.84 -15.51 2.87
C ILE A 263 9.42 -15.45 3.46
N ILE A 264 9.09 -14.38 4.19
CA ILE A 264 7.74 -14.18 4.76
C ILE A 264 6.69 -14.14 3.63
N VAL A 265 6.98 -13.43 2.53
CA VAL A 265 6.08 -13.35 1.37
C VAL A 265 5.90 -14.72 0.72
N ILE A 266 6.99 -15.47 0.49
CA ILE A 266 6.94 -16.82 -0.09
C ILE A 266 6.08 -17.75 0.77
N ILE A 267 6.28 -17.74 2.08
CA ILE A 267 5.49 -18.56 3.02
C ILE A 267 4.01 -18.16 2.96
N ALA A 268 3.71 -16.86 2.96
CA ALA A 268 2.34 -16.37 2.88
C ALA A 268 1.64 -16.79 1.57
N LEU A 269 2.31 -16.63 0.42
CA LEU A 269 1.78 -17.04 -0.89
C LEU A 269 1.62 -18.56 -0.99
N ALA A 270 2.60 -19.32 -0.54
CA ALA A 270 2.55 -20.78 -0.53
C ALA A 270 1.40 -21.31 0.34
N SER A 271 1.17 -20.67 1.49
CA SER A 271 0.04 -20.97 2.38
C SER A 271 -1.31 -20.68 1.71
N ASN A 272 -1.41 -19.56 1.00
CA ASN A 272 -2.63 -19.18 0.27
C ASN A 272 -2.95 -20.16 -0.88
N ASN A 273 -1.94 -20.60 -1.62
CA ASN A 273 -2.09 -21.55 -2.72
C ASN A 273 -2.39 -23.00 -2.26
N GLY A 274 -2.53 -23.22 -0.97
CA GLY A 274 -2.91 -24.52 -0.40
C GLY A 274 -1.79 -25.57 -0.42
N ILE A 275 -0.54 -25.18 -0.68
CA ILE A 275 0.63 -26.07 -0.67
C ILE A 275 0.83 -26.67 0.73
N PHE A 276 0.52 -25.91 1.79
CA PHE A 276 0.51 -26.39 3.18
C PHE A 276 -0.80 -27.07 3.62
N LYS A 277 -1.79 -27.24 2.74
CA LYS A 277 -2.93 -28.12 3.03
C LYS A 277 -2.52 -29.58 2.96
N PHE A 278 -1.50 -29.94 3.69
CA PHE A 278 -1.17 -31.32 3.95
C PHE A 278 -2.29 -31.97 4.78
N LYS A 279 -2.91 -33.03 4.22
CA LYS A 279 -3.67 -34.04 4.94
C LYS A 279 -5.10 -33.72 5.40
N ASN A 280 -6.01 -33.40 4.48
CA ASN A 280 -7.42 -33.77 4.74
C ASN A 280 -8.17 -34.28 3.49
N LYS A 281 -7.42 -34.72 2.45
CA LYS A 281 -8.05 -35.38 1.28
C LYS A 281 -8.63 -36.77 1.59
N LYS A 282 -8.11 -37.47 2.60
CA LYS A 282 -8.58 -38.80 2.96
C LYS A 282 -10.01 -38.84 3.54
N ASN A 283 -10.52 -37.76 4.13
CA ASN A 283 -11.88 -37.73 4.70
C ASN A 283 -12.97 -37.34 3.69
N LYS A 284 -12.63 -36.72 2.56
CA LYS A 284 -13.61 -36.36 1.53
C LYS A 284 -13.93 -37.53 0.61
N GLU A 285 -12.98 -38.44 0.35
CA GLU A 285 -13.22 -39.67 -0.43
C GLU A 285 -14.01 -40.71 0.36
N ARG A 286 -13.84 -40.83 1.70
CA ARG A 286 -14.67 -41.70 2.53
C ARG A 286 -16.12 -41.26 2.63
N ARG A 287 -16.44 -39.97 2.49
CA ARG A 287 -17.83 -39.46 2.44
C ARG A 287 -18.51 -39.67 1.08
N ARG A 288 -17.74 -39.73 -0.03
CA ARG A 288 -18.30 -40.02 -1.36
C ARG A 288 -18.58 -41.51 -1.63
N ARG A 289 -18.05 -42.42 -0.80
CA ARG A 289 -18.32 -43.86 -0.92
C ARG A 289 -19.46 -44.34 -0.02
N LYS A 290 -20.18 -43.45 0.66
CA LYS A 290 -21.31 -43.75 1.53
C LYS A 290 -22.63 -43.09 1.09
N CYS A 291 -22.70 -42.60 -0.15
CA CYS A 291 -23.95 -42.22 -0.81
C CYS A 291 -24.11 -43.04 -2.09
#